data_09899eeefbdf14acf154c7e026a353ba
#
_entry.id   09899eeefbdf14acf154c7e026a353ba
#
_cell.length_a   1.000
_cell.length_b   1.000
_cell.length_c   1.000
_cell.angle_alpha   90.00
_cell.angle_beta   90.00
_cell.angle_gamma   90.00
#
_symmetry.space_group_name_H-M   'P 1'
#
loop_
_entity.id
_entity.type
_entity.pdbx_description
1 polymer ?
#
loop_
_entity_poly.entity_id
_entity_poly.type
_entity_poly.pdbx_seq_one_letter_code
_entity_poly.pdbx_strand_id
1 'polypeptide(L)'
;MAKIKIGYAPTRRSIFSAPDAVKYRGLTADRLKELGIDFVDITDVNDEGLLYDEAGRIKIAEKFKKEKIDGLFLPHCNFGTEFECARLAKELNVPVLLWGPLDERPDENGVRLRDTQCGLFATGKVLRRFRVPFTYMTNCRLNDPVFERGIKDFLAVCNVVKTFKNIRILQISTRPFDFWTTMCNEGELLEKFNIQLAPIPMPELTDEVKKAKAEQTEVQEVMQYCRDNMEICIKEDEL
;
A
#
# COMPACT_ATOMS: atom_id res chain seq x y z
N MET A 1 -13.31 5.43 2.51
CA MET A 1 -11.94 4.88 2.69
C MET A 1 -10.94 6.01 2.56
N ALA A 2 -9.87 6.02 3.38
CA ALA A 2 -8.81 7.02 3.23
C ALA A 2 -8.16 6.87 1.84
N LYS A 3 -7.91 7.98 1.16
CA LYS A 3 -7.24 7.97 -0.14
C LYS A 3 -5.80 7.48 0.04
N ILE A 4 -5.39 6.46 -0.70
CA ILE A 4 -4.04 5.89 -0.69
C ILE A 4 -3.20 6.59 -1.75
N LYS A 5 -2.02 7.07 -1.36
CA LYS A 5 -1.04 7.73 -2.23
C LYS A 5 0.21 6.86 -2.33
N ILE A 6 0.62 6.46 -3.52
CA ILE A 6 1.82 5.65 -3.72
C ILE A 6 2.97 6.47 -4.30
N GLY A 7 4.20 6.15 -3.87
CA GLY A 7 5.42 6.64 -4.52
C GLY A 7 5.71 5.79 -5.75
N TYR A 8 5.81 6.42 -6.90
CA TYR A 8 6.13 5.78 -8.17
C TYR A 8 7.61 6.03 -8.49
N ALA A 9 8.46 5.01 -8.28
CA ALA A 9 9.90 5.10 -8.50
C ALA A 9 10.39 4.07 -9.54
N PRO A 10 10.14 4.31 -10.82
CA PRO A 10 10.62 3.46 -11.90
C PRO A 10 12.16 3.45 -11.94
N THR A 11 12.74 2.29 -12.23
CA THR A 11 14.19 2.09 -12.15
C THR A 11 14.78 1.53 -13.42
N ARG A 12 16.08 1.82 -13.66
CA ARG A 12 16.87 1.29 -14.75
C ARG A 12 18.27 0.90 -14.33
N ARG A 13 18.96 0.14 -15.18
CA ARG A 13 20.41 -0.14 -15.13
C ARG A 13 21.07 0.33 -16.43
N SER A 14 22.26 0.90 -16.32
CA SER A 14 22.97 1.57 -17.41
C SER A 14 23.38 0.68 -18.59
N ILE A 15 23.54 -0.64 -18.37
CA ILE A 15 23.92 -1.59 -19.41
C ILE A 15 22.79 -1.97 -20.37
N PHE A 16 21.55 -1.59 -20.04
CA PHE A 16 20.37 -1.80 -20.87
C PHE A 16 19.87 -0.49 -21.47
N SER A 17 18.95 -0.55 -22.43
CA SER A 17 18.42 0.62 -23.12
C SER A 17 17.82 1.66 -22.19
N ALA A 18 18.44 2.83 -22.11
CA ALA A 18 17.89 3.97 -21.38
C ALA A 18 16.64 4.58 -22.07
N PRO A 19 16.63 4.77 -23.40
CA PRO A 19 15.41 5.25 -24.09
C PRO A 19 14.21 4.34 -23.87
N ASP A 20 14.38 3.02 -23.90
CA ASP A 20 13.30 2.08 -23.65
C ASP A 20 12.81 2.15 -22.20
N ALA A 21 13.72 2.33 -21.23
CA ALA A 21 13.35 2.54 -19.83
C ALA A 21 12.51 3.83 -19.64
N VAL A 22 12.90 4.93 -20.27
CA VAL A 22 12.14 6.21 -20.23
C VAL A 22 10.75 6.01 -20.87
N LYS A 23 10.66 5.28 -21.99
CA LYS A 23 9.39 4.94 -22.62
C LYS A 23 8.46 4.18 -21.66
N TYR A 24 8.95 3.12 -21.03
CA TYR A 24 8.13 2.32 -20.11
C TYR A 24 7.78 3.04 -18.82
N ARG A 25 8.63 3.93 -18.33
CA ARG A 25 8.28 4.87 -17.26
C ARG A 25 7.03 5.69 -17.64
N GLY A 26 7.02 6.31 -18.83
CA GLY A 26 5.88 7.10 -19.31
C GLY A 26 4.61 6.26 -19.45
N LEU A 27 4.69 5.16 -20.20
CA LEU A 27 3.55 4.26 -20.42
C LEU A 27 2.93 3.74 -19.10
N THR A 28 3.77 3.43 -18.13
CA THR A 28 3.29 2.96 -16.81
C THR A 28 2.61 4.09 -16.06
N ALA A 29 3.18 5.29 -16.03
CA ALA A 29 2.57 6.46 -15.40
C ALA A 29 1.19 6.80 -16.01
N ASP A 30 1.09 6.74 -17.34
CA ASP A 30 -0.18 7.01 -18.04
C ASP A 30 -1.22 5.93 -17.70
N ARG A 31 -0.81 4.67 -17.65
CA ARG A 31 -1.72 3.59 -17.21
C ARG A 31 -2.21 3.76 -15.78
N LEU A 32 -1.36 4.21 -14.85
CA LEU A 32 -1.78 4.51 -13.48
C LEU A 32 -2.81 5.66 -13.44
N LYS A 33 -2.63 6.71 -14.27
CA LYS A 33 -3.61 7.81 -14.39
C LYS A 33 -4.94 7.32 -14.94
N GLU A 34 -4.94 6.49 -15.99
CA GLU A 34 -6.15 5.88 -16.55
C GLU A 34 -6.93 5.07 -15.50
N LEU A 35 -6.22 4.38 -14.62
CA LEU A 35 -6.81 3.62 -13.51
C LEU A 35 -7.25 4.50 -12.32
N GLY A 36 -7.05 5.82 -12.40
CA GLY A 36 -7.41 6.77 -11.34
C GLY A 36 -6.56 6.63 -10.06
N ILE A 37 -5.33 6.12 -10.18
CA ILE A 37 -4.42 5.91 -9.05
C ILE A 37 -3.75 7.24 -8.66
N ASP A 38 -3.76 7.56 -7.37
CA ASP A 38 -3.03 8.71 -6.82
C ASP A 38 -1.57 8.33 -6.56
N PHE A 39 -0.64 9.00 -7.24
CA PHE A 39 0.78 8.72 -7.08
C PHE A 39 1.65 9.96 -7.16
N VAL A 40 2.80 9.89 -6.51
CA VAL A 40 3.88 10.87 -6.59
C VAL A 40 4.95 10.30 -7.52
N ASP A 41 5.23 10.96 -8.63
CA ASP A 41 6.29 10.58 -9.56
C ASP A 41 7.67 11.19 -9.17
N ILE A 42 8.70 10.87 -9.94
CA ILE A 42 10.08 11.33 -9.74
C ILE A 42 10.64 12.03 -10.99
N THR A 43 9.79 12.58 -11.83
CA THR A 43 10.19 13.24 -13.08
C THR A 43 11.00 14.53 -12.87
N ASP A 44 10.91 15.14 -11.70
CA ASP A 44 11.65 16.32 -11.29
C ASP A 44 13.00 16.02 -10.60
N VAL A 45 13.31 14.76 -10.38
CA VAL A 45 14.54 14.35 -9.66
C VAL A 45 15.76 14.35 -10.57
N ASN A 46 15.59 13.92 -11.82
CA ASN A 46 16.60 13.91 -12.87
C ASN A 46 15.94 13.92 -14.26
N ASP A 47 16.71 14.16 -15.30
CA ASP A 47 16.21 14.32 -16.67
C ASP A 47 15.46 13.09 -17.21
N GLU A 48 15.75 11.90 -16.70
CA GLU A 48 15.09 10.67 -17.12
C GLU A 48 13.85 10.33 -16.26
N GLY A 49 13.75 10.90 -15.04
CA GLY A 49 12.72 10.54 -14.06
C GLY A 49 12.79 9.07 -13.65
N LEU A 50 14.00 8.55 -13.48
CA LEU A 50 14.29 7.15 -13.15
C LEU A 50 15.24 7.04 -11.96
N LEU A 51 15.05 6.02 -11.13
CA LEU A 51 15.96 5.66 -10.04
C LEU A 51 17.10 4.80 -10.59
N TYR A 52 18.35 5.27 -10.51
CA TYR A 52 19.53 4.53 -10.97
C TYR A 52 20.82 4.81 -10.20
N ASP A 53 20.85 5.83 -9.32
CA ASP A 53 22.01 6.19 -8.53
C ASP A 53 21.65 6.66 -7.11
N GLU A 54 22.68 6.83 -6.26
CA GLU A 54 22.53 7.23 -4.88
C GLU A 54 21.99 8.67 -4.74
N ALA A 55 22.45 9.60 -5.57
CA ALA A 55 22.02 10.99 -5.49
C ALA A 55 20.52 11.13 -5.78
N GLY A 56 20.03 10.42 -6.82
CA GLY A 56 18.61 10.31 -7.14
C GLY A 56 17.84 9.66 -6.01
N ARG A 57 18.33 8.55 -5.44
CA ARG A 57 17.68 7.87 -4.32
C ARG A 57 17.44 8.79 -3.12
N ILE A 58 18.44 9.60 -2.74
CA ILE A 58 18.34 10.53 -1.60
C ILE A 58 17.20 11.53 -1.85
N LYS A 59 17.19 12.18 -3.02
CA LYS A 59 16.15 13.15 -3.39
C LYS A 59 14.75 12.51 -3.43
N ILE A 60 14.66 11.29 -3.97
CA ILE A 60 13.40 10.53 -4.02
C ILE A 60 12.90 10.22 -2.60
N ALA A 61 13.78 9.79 -1.71
CA ALA A 61 13.42 9.48 -0.33
C ALA A 61 12.90 10.72 0.40
N GLU A 62 13.56 11.87 0.26
CA GLU A 62 13.11 13.14 0.83
C GLU A 62 11.75 13.58 0.29
N LYS A 63 11.55 13.50 -1.05
CA LYS A 63 10.29 13.83 -1.69
C LYS A 63 9.16 12.94 -1.17
N PHE A 64 9.36 11.62 -1.15
CA PHE A 64 8.33 10.67 -0.75
C PHE A 64 7.97 10.77 0.74
N LYS A 65 8.94 11.07 1.61
CA LYS A 65 8.68 11.37 3.02
C LYS A 65 7.85 12.65 3.18
N LYS A 66 8.19 13.72 2.47
CA LYS A 66 7.44 14.98 2.47
C LYS A 66 6.00 14.78 1.99
N GLU A 67 5.82 14.01 0.94
CA GLU A 67 4.50 13.68 0.36
C GLU A 67 3.71 12.65 1.15
N LYS A 68 4.32 12.02 2.16
CA LYS A 68 3.71 11.01 3.04
C LYS A 68 3.04 9.88 2.26
N ILE A 69 3.82 9.23 1.38
CA ILE A 69 3.31 8.09 0.61
C ILE A 69 2.93 6.92 1.52
N ASP A 70 1.92 6.16 1.11
CA ASP A 70 1.40 4.99 1.83
C ASP A 70 1.98 3.67 1.31
N GLY A 71 2.62 3.67 0.15
CA GLY A 71 3.25 2.51 -0.47
C GLY A 71 4.27 2.92 -1.52
N LEU A 72 5.19 2.04 -1.87
CA LEU A 72 6.24 2.25 -2.86
C LEU A 72 6.09 1.28 -4.02
N PHE A 73 5.86 1.79 -5.23
CA PHE A 73 5.84 1.02 -6.46
C PHE A 73 7.17 1.19 -7.20
N LEU A 74 7.87 0.09 -7.45
CA LEU A 74 9.18 -0.02 -8.09
C LEU A 74 9.08 -0.75 -9.43
N PRO A 75 8.63 -0.09 -10.51
CA PRO A 75 8.68 -0.72 -11.83
C PRO A 75 10.12 -0.82 -12.34
N HIS A 76 10.52 -2.02 -12.73
CA HIS A 76 11.79 -2.26 -13.42
C HIS A 76 11.60 -2.00 -14.90
N CYS A 77 11.91 -0.78 -15.36
CA CYS A 77 11.67 -0.38 -16.75
C CYS A 77 12.66 -1.01 -17.74
N ASN A 78 13.81 -1.51 -17.25
CA ASN A 78 14.66 -2.47 -17.93
C ASN A 78 15.12 -3.53 -16.92
N PHE A 79 16.40 -3.63 -16.55
CA PHE A 79 16.85 -4.51 -15.46
C PHE A 79 16.63 -3.89 -14.07
N GLY A 80 16.76 -2.57 -13.96
CA GLY A 80 16.69 -1.84 -12.69
C GLY A 80 17.97 -1.90 -11.85
N THR A 81 18.01 -1.11 -10.78
CA THR A 81 19.13 -1.07 -9.82
C THR A 81 18.71 -1.65 -8.47
N GLU A 82 19.13 -2.89 -8.21
CA GLU A 82 18.72 -3.66 -7.03
C GLU A 82 19.08 -3.00 -5.70
N PHE A 83 20.28 -2.39 -5.61
CA PHE A 83 20.77 -1.82 -4.35
C PHE A 83 20.11 -0.49 -4.03
N GLU A 84 19.86 0.38 -4.98
CA GLU A 84 19.17 1.65 -4.71
C GLU A 84 17.68 1.43 -4.45
N CYS A 85 17.03 0.51 -5.16
CA CYS A 85 15.66 0.10 -4.88
C CYS A 85 15.51 -0.43 -3.44
N ALA A 86 16.44 -1.30 -3.00
CA ALA A 86 16.36 -1.88 -1.67
C ALA A 86 16.68 -0.87 -0.56
N ARG A 87 17.63 0.04 -0.77
CA ARG A 87 17.92 1.15 0.15
C ARG A 87 16.74 2.09 0.29
N LEU A 88 16.14 2.50 -0.83
CA LEU A 88 14.95 3.35 -0.83
C LEU A 88 13.80 2.69 -0.07
N ALA A 89 13.52 1.42 -0.37
CA ALA A 89 12.47 0.66 0.29
C ALA A 89 12.71 0.52 1.81
N LYS A 90 13.96 0.25 2.21
CA LYS A 90 14.35 0.16 3.62
C LYS A 90 14.18 1.48 4.36
N GLU A 91 14.54 2.59 3.72
CA GLU A 91 14.48 3.93 4.30
C GLU A 91 13.05 4.44 4.46
N LEU A 92 12.16 4.16 3.50
CA LEU A 92 10.77 4.61 3.53
C LEU A 92 9.89 3.76 4.45
N ASN A 93 10.22 2.48 4.64
CA ASN A 93 9.49 1.55 5.53
C ASN A 93 7.98 1.52 5.31
N VAL A 94 7.56 1.49 4.05
CA VAL A 94 6.17 1.33 3.59
C VAL A 94 6.03 0.04 2.78
N PRO A 95 4.81 -0.49 2.54
CA PRO A 95 4.60 -1.59 1.62
C PRO A 95 5.26 -1.36 0.26
N VAL A 96 5.85 -2.39 -0.31
CA VAL A 96 6.61 -2.32 -1.57
C VAL A 96 5.98 -3.24 -2.60
N LEU A 97 5.77 -2.73 -3.81
CA LEU A 97 5.37 -3.50 -4.99
C LEU A 97 6.51 -3.55 -5.99
N LEU A 98 6.93 -4.76 -6.37
CA LEU A 98 7.83 -5.01 -7.49
C LEU A 98 7.04 -5.46 -8.71
N TRP A 99 7.34 -4.87 -9.86
CA TRP A 99 6.82 -5.27 -11.15
C TRP A 99 7.77 -4.83 -12.27
N GLY A 100 7.68 -5.51 -13.41
CA GLY A 100 8.30 -5.10 -14.66
C GLY A 100 7.45 -5.55 -15.84
N PRO A 101 7.51 -4.82 -16.97
CA PRO A 101 6.81 -5.23 -18.20
C PRO A 101 7.31 -6.59 -18.67
N LEU A 102 6.49 -7.29 -19.43
CA LEU A 102 6.90 -8.53 -20.10
C LEU A 102 8.05 -8.24 -21.05
N ASP A 103 9.15 -8.98 -20.91
CA ASP A 103 10.31 -8.81 -21.76
C ASP A 103 10.02 -9.27 -23.20
N GLU A 104 10.54 -8.52 -24.15
CA GLU A 104 10.45 -8.84 -25.58
C GLU A 104 11.55 -9.83 -25.96
N ARG A 105 11.37 -10.48 -27.10
CA ARG A 105 12.44 -11.29 -27.69
C ARG A 105 13.62 -10.39 -28.06
N PRO A 106 14.89 -10.91 -27.99
CA PRO A 106 16.02 -10.19 -28.56
C PRO A 106 15.77 -9.79 -30.01
N ASP A 107 16.36 -8.69 -30.44
CA ASP A 107 16.33 -8.26 -31.82
C ASP A 107 17.08 -9.26 -32.73
N GLU A 108 17.15 -8.97 -34.04
CA GLU A 108 17.84 -9.78 -35.04
C GLU A 108 19.35 -9.97 -34.77
N ASN A 109 19.95 -9.06 -33.98
CA ASN A 109 21.35 -9.10 -33.56
C ASN A 109 21.54 -9.77 -32.18
N GLY A 110 20.49 -10.31 -31.59
CA GLY A 110 20.50 -10.92 -30.27
C GLY A 110 20.55 -9.93 -29.11
N VAL A 111 20.33 -8.63 -29.36
CA VAL A 111 20.37 -7.58 -28.34
C VAL A 111 19.03 -7.52 -27.59
N ARG A 112 19.11 -7.55 -26.26
CA ARG A 112 17.97 -7.35 -25.37
C ARG A 112 17.89 -5.89 -24.93
N LEU A 113 16.76 -5.24 -25.12
CA LEU A 113 16.51 -3.89 -24.60
C LEU A 113 16.28 -3.90 -23.09
N ARG A 114 15.69 -4.99 -22.58
CA ARG A 114 15.35 -5.21 -21.18
C ARG A 114 15.65 -6.64 -20.76
N ASP A 115 15.76 -6.82 -19.46
CA ASP A 115 15.76 -8.13 -18.79
C ASP A 115 15.14 -7.93 -17.40
N THR A 116 13.85 -7.53 -17.41
CA THR A 116 13.13 -7.08 -16.22
C THR A 116 12.95 -8.22 -15.22
N GLN A 117 12.66 -9.43 -15.70
CA GLN A 117 12.46 -10.58 -14.84
C GLN A 117 13.71 -10.91 -14.02
N CYS A 118 14.89 -10.89 -14.63
CA CYS A 118 16.15 -11.11 -13.95
C CYS A 118 16.42 -10.00 -12.91
N GLY A 119 16.18 -8.73 -13.28
CA GLY A 119 16.31 -7.59 -12.39
C GLY A 119 15.39 -7.66 -11.18
N LEU A 120 14.15 -8.13 -11.36
CA LEU A 120 13.19 -8.34 -10.26
C LEU A 120 13.66 -9.44 -9.30
N PHE A 121 14.23 -10.53 -9.81
CA PHE A 121 14.83 -11.58 -8.95
C PHE A 121 15.98 -11.04 -8.13
N ALA A 122 16.88 -10.25 -8.76
CA ALA A 122 17.98 -9.61 -8.08
C ALA A 122 17.51 -8.66 -6.99
N THR A 123 16.60 -7.75 -7.30
CA THR A 123 16.02 -6.80 -6.33
C THR A 123 15.28 -7.53 -5.22
N GLY A 124 14.46 -8.52 -5.53
CA GLY A 124 13.74 -9.33 -4.54
C GLY A 124 14.71 -10.05 -3.58
N LYS A 125 15.86 -10.53 -4.08
CA LYS A 125 16.90 -11.12 -3.23
C LYS A 125 17.50 -10.10 -2.26
N VAL A 126 17.78 -8.87 -2.71
CA VAL A 126 18.37 -7.83 -1.85
C VAL A 126 17.35 -7.32 -0.82
N LEU A 127 16.08 -7.15 -1.21
CA LEU A 127 15.00 -6.80 -0.27
C LEU A 127 14.88 -7.84 0.87
N ARG A 128 14.95 -9.13 0.55
CA ARG A 128 14.98 -10.20 1.57
C ARG A 128 16.18 -10.08 2.51
N ARG A 129 17.36 -9.79 1.99
CA ARG A 129 18.56 -9.56 2.82
C ARG A 129 18.40 -8.37 3.76
N PHE A 130 17.69 -7.33 3.33
CA PHE A 130 17.37 -6.15 4.14
C PHE A 130 16.16 -6.35 5.06
N ARG A 131 15.52 -7.53 5.00
CA ARG A 131 14.29 -7.85 5.73
C ARG A 131 13.15 -6.87 5.43
N VAL A 132 13.07 -6.41 4.18
CA VAL A 132 11.98 -5.58 3.67
C VAL A 132 10.95 -6.49 3.04
N PRO A 133 9.72 -6.54 3.58
CA PRO A 133 8.63 -7.28 2.94
C PRO A 133 8.22 -6.58 1.65
N PHE A 134 7.88 -7.36 0.64
CA PHE A 134 7.43 -6.85 -0.65
C PHE A 134 6.42 -7.78 -1.31
N THR A 135 5.57 -7.21 -2.15
CA THR A 135 4.69 -7.92 -3.07
C THR A 135 5.38 -8.00 -4.43
N TYR A 136 5.37 -9.18 -5.04
CA TYR A 136 5.80 -9.37 -6.42
C TYR A 136 4.57 -9.55 -7.31
N MET A 137 4.43 -8.68 -8.30
CA MET A 137 3.43 -8.83 -9.35
C MET A 137 4.09 -9.47 -10.58
N THR A 138 3.48 -10.53 -11.09
CA THR A 138 3.97 -11.24 -12.28
C THR A 138 4.19 -10.29 -13.43
N ASN A 139 5.31 -10.44 -14.16
CA ASN A 139 5.58 -9.70 -15.39
C ASN A 139 4.43 -9.86 -16.37
N CYS A 140 3.87 -8.75 -16.80
CA CYS A 140 2.71 -8.72 -17.69
C CYS A 140 2.73 -7.43 -18.53
N ARG A 141 1.88 -7.36 -19.54
CA ARG A 141 1.67 -6.11 -20.28
C ARG A 141 0.81 -5.16 -19.46
N LEU A 142 0.96 -3.85 -19.70
CA LEU A 142 0.19 -2.81 -19.00
C LEU A 142 -1.33 -2.95 -19.18
N ASN A 143 -1.78 -3.49 -20.31
CA ASN A 143 -3.19 -3.70 -20.59
C ASN A 143 -3.73 -5.07 -20.16
N ASP A 144 -2.89 -5.91 -19.56
CA ASP A 144 -3.35 -7.19 -19.06
C ASP A 144 -4.19 -6.99 -17.78
N PRO A 145 -5.27 -7.76 -17.58
CA PRO A 145 -6.07 -7.69 -16.35
C PRO A 145 -5.26 -7.96 -15.08
N VAL A 146 -4.13 -8.69 -15.21
CA VAL A 146 -3.20 -8.97 -14.11
C VAL A 146 -2.57 -7.69 -13.56
N PHE A 147 -2.23 -6.72 -14.45
CA PHE A 147 -1.65 -5.44 -14.02
C PHE A 147 -2.64 -4.65 -13.16
N GLU A 148 -3.86 -4.43 -13.68
CA GLU A 148 -4.89 -3.68 -12.98
C GLU A 148 -5.24 -4.31 -11.63
N ARG A 149 -5.46 -5.63 -11.60
CA ARG A 149 -5.73 -6.36 -10.36
C ARG A 149 -4.58 -6.25 -9.37
N GLY A 150 -3.32 -6.44 -9.83
CA GLY A 150 -2.14 -6.35 -8.97
C GLY A 150 -1.95 -4.97 -8.35
N ILE A 151 -2.24 -3.89 -9.07
CA ILE A 151 -2.25 -2.52 -8.53
C ILE A 151 -3.37 -2.36 -7.48
N LYS A 152 -4.60 -2.80 -7.77
CA LYS A 152 -5.73 -2.73 -6.82
C LYS A 152 -5.45 -3.51 -5.53
N ASP A 153 -4.91 -4.72 -5.65
CA ASP A 153 -4.53 -5.55 -4.50
C ASP A 153 -3.44 -4.88 -3.67
N PHE A 154 -2.45 -4.26 -4.33
CA PHE A 154 -1.41 -3.51 -3.63
C PHE A 154 -1.96 -2.29 -2.87
N LEU A 155 -2.88 -1.54 -3.46
CA LEU A 155 -3.56 -0.44 -2.76
C LEU A 155 -4.35 -0.93 -1.54
N ALA A 156 -4.99 -2.08 -1.65
CA ALA A 156 -5.67 -2.71 -0.52
C ALA A 156 -4.67 -3.06 0.60
N VAL A 157 -3.50 -3.62 0.27
CA VAL A 157 -2.42 -3.87 1.24
C VAL A 157 -1.96 -2.56 1.90
N CYS A 158 -1.72 -1.51 1.12
CA CYS A 158 -1.33 -0.20 1.67
C CYS A 158 -2.39 0.35 2.64
N ASN A 159 -3.68 0.23 2.28
CA ASN A 159 -4.78 0.67 3.13
C ASN A 159 -4.85 -0.12 4.45
N VAL A 160 -4.70 -1.45 4.39
CA VAL A 160 -4.66 -2.29 5.59
C VAL A 160 -3.50 -1.91 6.50
N VAL A 161 -2.29 -1.77 5.96
CA VAL A 161 -1.10 -1.39 6.76
C VAL A 161 -1.24 0.00 7.36
N LYS A 162 -1.73 0.98 6.60
CA LYS A 162 -2.00 2.35 7.08
C LYS A 162 -3.01 2.37 8.21
N THR A 163 -4.11 1.64 8.04
CA THR A 163 -5.18 1.55 9.05
C THR A 163 -4.68 0.83 10.29
N PHE A 164 -3.99 -0.30 10.12
CA PHE A 164 -3.49 -1.12 11.23
C PHE A 164 -2.55 -0.36 12.15
N LYS A 165 -1.67 0.48 11.63
CA LYS A 165 -0.72 1.30 12.40
C LYS A 165 -1.38 2.42 13.24
N ASN A 166 -2.69 2.64 13.09
CA ASN A 166 -3.42 3.71 13.76
C ASN A 166 -4.74 3.21 14.38
N ILE A 167 -4.84 1.91 14.61
CA ILE A 167 -6.06 1.32 15.20
C ILE A 167 -6.23 1.80 16.64
N ARG A 168 -7.45 2.22 16.96
CA ARG A 168 -7.96 2.34 18.32
C ARG A 168 -9.04 1.29 18.52
N ILE A 169 -8.91 0.50 19.58
CA ILE A 169 -9.86 -0.55 19.92
C ILE A 169 -10.61 -0.11 21.16
N LEU A 170 -11.93 0.12 21.02
CA LEU A 170 -12.78 0.40 22.15
C LEU A 170 -13.00 -0.89 22.94
N GLN A 171 -12.62 -0.88 24.21
CA GLN A 171 -12.93 -1.96 25.15
C GLN A 171 -14.07 -1.52 26.07
N ILE A 172 -15.21 -2.16 25.92
CA ILE A 172 -16.38 -1.89 26.76
C ILE A 172 -16.29 -2.75 28.02
N SER A 173 -16.07 -2.08 29.19
CA SER A 173 -15.97 -2.72 30.49
C SER A 173 -14.80 -3.74 30.61
N THR A 174 -14.83 -4.57 31.62
CA THR A 174 -13.82 -5.62 31.87
C THR A 174 -14.24 -6.94 31.26
N ARG A 175 -13.29 -7.78 30.84
CA ARG A 175 -13.58 -9.16 30.45
C ARG A 175 -14.11 -9.95 31.67
N PRO A 176 -14.94 -10.99 31.46
CA PRO A 176 -15.23 -11.96 32.51
C PRO A 176 -13.95 -12.62 33.03
N PHE A 177 -13.94 -12.98 34.32
CA PHE A 177 -12.75 -13.49 35.00
C PHE A 177 -12.11 -14.71 34.33
N ASP A 178 -12.92 -15.63 33.84
CA ASP A 178 -12.52 -16.90 33.22
C ASP A 178 -12.29 -16.83 31.69
N PHE A 179 -12.48 -15.66 31.04
CA PHE A 179 -12.26 -15.46 29.60
C PHE A 179 -10.79 -15.13 29.29
N TRP A 180 -9.92 -16.08 29.54
CA TRP A 180 -8.48 -15.91 29.36
C TRP A 180 -8.06 -15.82 27.89
N THR A 181 -8.86 -16.36 26.97
CA THR A 181 -8.60 -16.27 25.53
C THR A 181 -8.68 -14.83 25.00
N THR A 182 -9.31 -13.92 25.74
CA THR A 182 -9.43 -12.50 25.38
C THR A 182 -8.35 -11.63 26.03
N MET A 183 -7.40 -12.23 26.76
CA MET A 183 -6.27 -11.49 27.33
C MET A 183 -5.33 -11.03 26.22
N CYS A 184 -4.93 -9.77 26.26
CA CYS A 184 -3.92 -9.20 25.37
C CYS A 184 -2.87 -8.42 26.18
N ASN A 185 -1.69 -8.27 25.61
CA ASN A 185 -0.65 -7.40 26.16
C ASN A 185 -0.77 -6.01 25.52
N GLU A 186 -1.42 -5.09 26.21
CA GLU A 186 -1.66 -3.73 25.74
C GLU A 186 -0.36 -2.97 25.47
N GLY A 187 0.67 -3.16 26.32
CA GLY A 187 1.99 -2.57 26.12
C GLY A 187 2.63 -3.04 24.82
N GLU A 188 2.56 -4.32 24.51
CA GLU A 188 3.09 -4.88 23.27
C GLU A 188 2.32 -4.38 22.03
N LEU A 189 0.99 -4.25 22.13
CA LEU A 189 0.16 -3.68 21.06
C LEU A 189 0.55 -2.23 20.77
N LEU A 190 0.76 -1.43 21.79
CA LEU A 190 1.18 -0.04 21.66
C LEU A 190 2.60 0.07 21.12
N GLU A 191 3.57 -0.63 21.70
CA GLU A 191 4.99 -0.50 21.35
C GLU A 191 5.32 -1.04 19.96
N LYS A 192 4.76 -2.20 19.59
CA LYS A 192 5.06 -2.85 18.30
C LYS A 192 4.21 -2.34 17.14
N PHE A 193 2.96 -1.97 17.40
CA PHE A 193 1.98 -1.72 16.35
C PHE A 193 1.30 -0.35 16.44
N ASN A 194 1.59 0.44 17.47
CA ASN A 194 0.88 1.69 17.77
C ASN A 194 -0.64 1.51 17.90
N ILE A 195 -1.08 0.33 18.35
CA ILE A 195 -2.49 0.04 18.60
C ILE A 195 -2.83 0.49 20.02
N GLN A 196 -3.87 1.31 20.15
CA GLN A 196 -4.34 1.84 21.42
C GLN A 196 -5.62 1.15 21.86
N LEU A 197 -5.64 0.61 23.07
CA LEU A 197 -6.88 0.22 23.72
C LEU A 197 -7.45 1.43 24.46
N ALA A 198 -8.75 1.68 24.27
CA ALA A 198 -9.50 2.75 24.92
C ALA A 198 -10.61 2.11 25.76
N PRO A 199 -10.34 1.78 27.03
CA PRO A 199 -11.36 1.18 27.90
C PRO A 199 -12.36 2.23 28.37
N ILE A 200 -13.64 1.88 28.33
CA ILE A 200 -14.72 2.67 28.92
C ILE A 200 -15.49 1.83 29.97
N PRO A 201 -15.87 2.41 31.11
CA PRO A 201 -16.68 1.72 32.10
C PRO A 201 -18.17 1.67 31.66
N MET A 202 -18.92 0.68 32.20
CA MET A 202 -20.35 0.52 31.87
C MET A 202 -21.22 1.76 32.12
N PRO A 203 -20.99 2.59 33.18
CA PRO A 203 -21.76 3.84 33.34
C PRO A 203 -21.65 4.78 32.15
N GLU A 204 -20.44 4.95 31.59
CA GLU A 204 -20.22 5.79 30.40
C GLU A 204 -21.00 5.27 29.20
N LEU A 205 -20.94 3.96 28.92
CA LEU A 205 -21.74 3.36 27.85
C LEU A 205 -23.23 3.61 28.06
N THR A 206 -23.73 3.44 29.31
CA THR A 206 -25.14 3.66 29.62
C THR A 206 -25.58 5.10 29.37
N ASP A 207 -24.70 6.06 29.67
CA ASP A 207 -25.01 7.47 29.44
C ASP A 207 -24.97 7.83 27.94
N GLU A 208 -24.04 7.26 27.16
CA GLU A 208 -24.04 7.42 25.69
C GLU A 208 -25.28 6.78 25.03
N VAL A 209 -25.74 5.63 25.49
CA VAL A 209 -26.99 5.01 25.03
C VAL A 209 -28.20 5.90 25.32
N LYS A 210 -28.27 6.55 26.50
CA LYS A 210 -29.34 7.49 26.81
C LYS A 210 -29.33 8.71 25.90
N LYS A 211 -28.13 9.27 25.61
CA LYS A 211 -27.97 10.38 24.67
C LYS A 211 -28.41 9.99 23.26
N ALA A 212 -27.92 8.87 22.73
CA ALA A 212 -28.30 8.40 21.40
C ALA A 212 -29.82 8.19 21.26
N LYS A 213 -30.46 7.65 22.30
CA LYS A 213 -31.94 7.50 22.36
C LYS A 213 -32.66 8.84 22.40
N ALA A 214 -32.08 9.88 22.99
CA ALA A 214 -32.68 11.21 23.03
C ALA A 214 -32.50 11.98 21.71
N GLU A 215 -31.34 11.89 21.11
CA GLU A 215 -30.98 12.61 19.89
C GLU A 215 -31.55 11.97 18.60
N GLN A 216 -31.75 10.65 18.60
CA GLN A 216 -32.34 9.85 17.50
C GLN A 216 -31.56 9.88 16.15
N THR A 217 -30.65 10.80 15.90
CA THR A 217 -29.99 11.00 14.60
C THR A 217 -29.28 9.75 14.12
N GLU A 218 -28.33 9.22 14.91
CA GLU A 218 -27.58 8.02 14.56
C GLU A 218 -28.46 6.77 14.53
N VAL A 219 -29.45 6.71 15.42
CA VAL A 219 -30.45 5.61 15.45
C VAL A 219 -31.20 5.54 14.12
N GLN A 220 -31.69 6.67 13.62
CA GLN A 220 -32.40 6.73 12.34
C GLN A 220 -31.50 6.39 11.14
N GLU A 221 -30.26 6.82 11.15
CA GLU A 221 -29.28 6.46 10.10
C GLU A 221 -29.02 4.95 10.06
N VAL A 222 -28.80 4.32 11.22
CA VAL A 222 -28.59 2.87 11.31
C VAL A 222 -29.85 2.09 10.92
N MET A 223 -31.03 2.52 11.38
CA MET A 223 -32.28 1.91 10.99
C MET A 223 -32.52 1.98 9.48
N GLN A 224 -32.23 3.13 8.86
CA GLN A 224 -32.34 3.28 7.40
C GLN A 224 -31.36 2.37 6.68
N TYR A 225 -30.11 2.29 7.15
CA TYR A 225 -29.10 1.36 6.59
C TYR A 225 -29.58 -0.09 6.66
N CYS A 226 -30.18 -0.52 7.79
CA CYS A 226 -30.72 -1.87 7.93
C CYS A 226 -31.85 -2.13 6.93
N ARG A 227 -32.80 -1.18 6.76
CA ARG A 227 -33.86 -1.31 5.79
C ARG A 227 -33.40 -1.44 4.35
N ASP A 228 -32.34 -0.70 4.01
CA ASP A 228 -31.84 -0.64 2.64
C ASP A 228 -30.94 -1.85 2.27
N ASN A 229 -30.34 -2.50 3.25
CA ASN A 229 -29.27 -3.48 3.01
C ASN A 229 -29.52 -4.88 3.62
N MET A 230 -30.56 -5.05 4.44
CA MET A 230 -30.81 -6.30 5.17
C MET A 230 -32.25 -6.74 5.03
N GLU A 231 -32.48 -8.06 5.06
CA GLU A 231 -33.81 -8.64 5.28
C GLU A 231 -34.13 -8.63 6.77
N ILE A 232 -35.12 -7.84 7.18
CA ILE A 232 -35.53 -7.69 8.59
C ILE A 232 -36.55 -8.76 8.92
N CYS A 233 -36.12 -9.75 9.73
CA CYS A 233 -36.96 -10.89 10.14
C CYS A 233 -37.59 -10.71 11.53
N ILE A 234 -37.37 -9.58 12.21
CA ILE A 234 -37.94 -9.22 13.51
C ILE A 234 -38.88 -8.03 13.34
N LYS A 235 -39.71 -7.75 14.36
CA LYS A 235 -40.53 -6.57 14.34
C LYS A 235 -39.69 -5.29 14.41
N GLU A 236 -40.17 -4.23 13.81
CA GLU A 236 -39.43 -2.97 13.71
C GLU A 236 -39.17 -2.30 15.07
N ASP A 237 -40.06 -2.53 16.05
CA ASP A 237 -39.89 -2.06 17.43
C ASP A 237 -38.90 -2.91 18.26
N GLU A 238 -38.47 -4.06 17.73
CA GLU A 238 -37.44 -4.94 18.31
C GLU A 238 -36.05 -4.74 17.68
N LEU A 239 -35.98 -4.02 16.56
CA LEU A 239 -34.75 -3.71 15.87
C LEU A 239 -33.99 -2.55 16.56
#